data_1c191e86a0f7b88ae64233feec0e5da2
#
_entry.id   1c191e86a0f7b88ae64233feec0e5da2
#
_cell.length_a   1.000
_cell.length_b   1.000
_cell.length_c   1.000
_cell.angle_alpha   90.00
_cell.angle_beta   90.00
_cell.angle_gamma   90.00
#
_symmetry.space_group_name_H-M   'P 1'
#
loop_
_entity.id
_entity.type
_entity.pdbx_description
1 polymer ?
#
loop_
_entity_poly.entity_id
_entity_poly.type
_entity_poly.pdbx_seq_one_letter_code
_entity_poly.pdbx_strand_id
1 'polypeptide(L)'
;MEKPKITSFTMMASTMSERRDLIPSMLACMCACMLSDVVSLFLPSHCVCRFDGETKNYKLYYDGKHYVGEKRFDSIHDLVADGLIHFFIELRAADYIKTLSQESNYEESPYMAYNMKRKRMGKSKTEGNVNGINHEATYADDAGPATDFNDYEKQHIFKVQNFMGLHWCDYCANFMWGLLAQGVKCQDCGLQAHKKCSEKVPNDCMPDMKYVKRIFGGDLTTVVKAQKSLIPLVVEKCVKEIELRGLEMEGLYRLAGFHDDVEAVRMAFDKDAENTDISVNKYEDINTICSALKLYFRILPIPLITCQVYKKLMEIIKTEDLSPSDQVQLMKEPLNSLPPAHFHTLKYMCAHLGRVVEHKSKNMMSFENLAIVFAPTLMRSDDADPMMSLMAAKFEQKIMEIVLSKHIKLLGK
;
A
#
# COMPACT_ATOMS: atom_id res chain seq x y z
N MET A 1 32.67 -23.62 1.74
CA MET A 1 31.57 -22.76 2.19
C MET A 1 32.20 -21.44 2.68
N GLU A 2 32.32 -20.50 1.79
CA GLU A 2 32.97 -19.22 2.09
C GLU A 2 32.00 -18.24 2.75
N LYS A 3 32.47 -17.59 3.82
CA LYS A 3 31.73 -16.52 4.53
C LYS A 3 31.76 -15.24 3.67
N PRO A 4 30.68 -14.48 3.56
CA PRO A 4 30.67 -13.23 2.83
C PRO A 4 31.56 -12.19 3.54
N LYS A 5 32.46 -11.60 2.79
CA LYS A 5 33.40 -10.57 3.24
C LYS A 5 32.67 -9.28 3.57
N ILE A 6 32.88 -8.79 4.79
CA ILE A 6 32.45 -7.48 5.29
C ILE A 6 33.36 -6.41 4.64
N THR A 7 32.98 -5.94 3.46
CA THR A 7 33.75 -4.90 2.73
C THR A 7 33.40 -3.47 3.11
N SER A 8 32.30 -3.22 3.80
CA SER A 8 31.91 -1.86 4.24
C SER A 8 32.61 -1.37 5.50
N PHE A 9 33.10 -2.29 6.34
CA PHE A 9 33.80 -1.91 7.58
C PHE A 9 35.25 -1.46 7.34
N THR A 10 35.87 -1.91 6.27
CA THR A 10 37.28 -1.57 5.93
C THR A 10 37.40 -0.15 5.37
N MET A 11 36.35 0.38 4.73
CA MET A 11 36.35 1.75 4.23
C MET A 11 36.20 2.80 5.36
N MET A 12 35.44 2.48 6.41
CA MET A 12 35.36 3.35 7.59
C MET A 12 36.65 3.34 8.41
N ALA A 13 37.39 2.22 8.43
CA ALA A 13 38.67 2.13 9.13
C ALA A 13 39.80 2.92 8.45
N SER A 14 39.76 3.10 7.14
CA SER A 14 40.82 3.85 6.40
C SER A 14 40.72 5.38 6.60
N THR A 15 39.52 5.92 6.77
CA THR A 15 39.30 7.35 7.09
C THR A 15 39.52 7.66 8.57
N MET A 16 39.46 6.67 9.46
CA MET A 16 39.76 6.80 10.89
C MET A 16 41.24 6.72 11.24
N SER A 17 42.11 6.32 10.28
CA SER A 17 43.59 6.22 10.48
C SER A 17 44.24 7.57 10.73
N GLU A 18 43.65 8.69 10.37
CA GLU A 18 44.19 10.03 10.56
C GLU A 18 43.86 10.72 11.90
N ARG A 19 43.01 10.11 12.73
CA ARG A 19 42.71 10.65 14.08
C ARG A 19 43.11 9.68 15.19
N ARG A 20 44.42 9.67 15.47
CA ARG A 20 45.05 8.87 16.56
C ARG A 20 44.54 9.20 17.96
N ASP A 21 43.72 10.23 18.13
CA ASP A 21 43.31 10.74 19.47
C ASP A 21 41.99 10.16 20.00
N LEU A 22 41.25 9.39 19.17
CA LEU A 22 39.96 8.82 19.58
C LEU A 22 40.06 7.42 20.20
N ILE A 23 41.10 6.68 19.88
CA ILE A 23 41.29 5.29 20.34
C ILE A 23 41.56 5.20 21.87
N PRO A 24 42.30 6.13 22.52
CA PRO A 24 42.55 6.04 23.96
C PRO A 24 41.29 6.24 24.81
N SER A 25 40.37 7.10 24.41
CA SER A 25 39.13 7.36 25.17
C SER A 25 38.11 6.22 25.07
N MET A 26 38.05 5.52 23.94
CA MET A 26 37.23 4.31 23.80
C MET A 26 37.79 3.13 24.60
N LEU A 27 39.12 2.97 24.67
CA LEU A 27 39.79 1.96 25.48
C LEU A 27 39.64 2.20 26.98
N ALA A 28 39.64 3.45 27.42
CA ALA A 28 39.44 3.81 28.84
C ALA A 28 38.02 3.46 29.32
N CYS A 29 36.99 3.59 28.45
CA CYS A 29 35.64 3.19 28.77
C CYS A 29 35.48 1.65 28.84
N MET A 30 36.14 0.91 27.94
CA MET A 30 36.18 -0.55 28.00
C MET A 30 36.86 -1.08 29.29
N CYS A 31 37.93 -0.45 29.75
CA CYS A 31 38.62 -0.85 30.99
C CYS A 31 37.79 -0.65 32.26
N ALA A 32 36.93 0.37 32.31
CA ALA A 32 36.06 0.59 33.47
C ALA A 32 34.93 -0.46 33.58
N CYS A 33 34.48 -1.00 32.45
CA CYS A 33 33.48 -2.07 32.40
C CYS A 33 34.09 -3.47 32.63
N MET A 34 35.36 -3.68 32.27
CA MET A 34 36.03 -4.98 32.41
C MET A 34 36.44 -5.31 33.84
N LEU A 35 36.54 -4.32 34.73
CA LEU A 35 36.89 -4.53 36.12
C LEU A 35 35.73 -5.02 37.02
N SER A 36 34.53 -5.16 36.48
CA SER A 36 33.36 -5.64 37.23
C SER A 36 33.06 -7.13 37.11
N ASP A 37 33.91 -7.93 36.46
CA ASP A 37 33.73 -9.38 36.30
C ASP A 37 33.93 -10.20 37.60
N VAL A 38 34.06 -9.53 38.75
CA VAL A 38 34.11 -10.24 40.02
C VAL A 38 32.99 -9.70 40.91
N VAL A 39 32.06 -10.61 41.16
CA VAL A 39 31.07 -10.60 42.26
C VAL A 39 29.73 -9.93 42.00
N SER A 40 28.76 -10.76 42.00
CA SER A 40 27.49 -10.62 42.74
C SER A 40 26.22 -10.83 41.97
N LEU A 41 25.59 -11.91 42.31
CA LEU A 41 24.38 -12.52 41.77
C LEU A 41 23.06 -11.75 42.01
N PHE A 42 23.06 -10.52 42.56
CA PHE A 42 21.78 -9.90 42.99
C PHE A 42 21.69 -8.37 42.97
N LEU A 43 22.50 -7.64 42.18
CA LEU A 43 22.30 -6.18 42.05
C LEU A 43 22.26 -5.76 40.56
N PRO A 44 21.36 -4.83 40.20
CA PRO A 44 21.34 -4.31 38.83
C PRO A 44 22.64 -3.57 38.54
N SER A 45 23.44 -4.12 37.65
CA SER A 45 24.70 -3.51 37.21
C SER A 45 24.39 -2.25 36.41
N HIS A 46 25.13 -1.17 36.65
CA HIS A 46 25.02 0.04 35.87
C HIS A 46 26.28 0.18 35.02
N CYS A 47 26.10 0.48 33.75
CA CYS A 47 27.20 0.87 32.88
C CYS A 47 27.20 2.39 32.71
N VAL A 48 28.35 3.01 32.99
CA VAL A 48 28.56 4.44 32.79
C VAL A 48 29.43 4.61 31.55
N CYS A 49 28.85 5.14 30.50
CA CYS A 49 29.57 5.45 29.27
C CYS A 49 29.88 6.96 29.23
N ARG A 50 31.18 7.30 29.15
CA ARG A 50 31.62 8.68 28.95
C ARG A 50 32.26 8.84 27.57
N PHE A 51 31.73 9.76 26.78
CA PHE A 51 32.22 10.04 25.45
C PHE A 51 32.14 11.54 25.18
N ASP A 52 33.26 12.14 24.74
CA ASP A 52 33.36 13.55 24.34
C ASP A 52 32.81 14.54 25.40
N GLY A 53 33.10 14.25 26.70
CA GLY A 53 32.66 15.08 27.82
C GLY A 53 31.25 14.78 28.35
N GLU A 54 30.42 14.06 27.58
CA GLU A 54 29.09 13.62 28.01
C GLU A 54 29.13 12.25 28.71
N THR A 55 28.28 12.10 29.73
CA THR A 55 28.19 10.87 30.53
C THR A 55 26.76 10.36 30.49
N LYS A 56 26.57 9.11 30.07
CA LYS A 56 25.28 8.41 30.12
C LYS A 56 25.35 7.16 30.96
N ASN A 57 24.34 6.97 31.81
CA ASN A 57 24.20 5.84 32.72
C ASN A 57 23.15 4.87 32.16
N TYR A 58 23.53 3.61 32.00
CA TYR A 58 22.65 2.55 31.57
C TYR A 58 22.49 1.51 32.65
N LYS A 59 21.25 1.09 32.91
CA LYS A 59 20.96 -0.03 33.78
C LYS A 59 21.05 -1.31 32.99
N LEU A 60 21.96 -2.20 33.37
CA LEU A 60 22.17 -3.50 32.74
C LEU A 60 21.30 -4.55 33.40
N TYR A 61 20.73 -5.43 32.62
CA TYR A 61 19.93 -6.56 33.06
C TYR A 61 20.53 -7.85 32.52
N TYR A 62 20.26 -8.96 33.24
CA TYR A 62 20.67 -10.28 32.84
C TYR A 62 19.56 -11.30 33.14
N ASP A 63 19.13 -12.04 32.08
CA ASP A 63 18.14 -13.10 32.17
C ASP A 63 18.62 -14.40 31.47
N GLY A 64 19.94 -14.64 31.49
CA GLY A 64 20.65 -15.61 30.68
C GLY A 64 21.37 -14.98 29.51
N LYS A 65 21.02 -13.74 29.17
CA LYS A 65 21.71 -12.86 28.21
C LYS A 65 21.78 -11.44 28.77
N HIS A 66 22.79 -10.68 28.37
CA HIS A 66 22.95 -9.28 28.79
C HIS A 66 22.06 -8.38 27.95
N TYR A 67 21.36 -7.41 28.56
CA TYR A 67 20.53 -6.46 27.81
C TYR A 67 20.34 -5.11 28.49
N VAL A 68 20.06 -4.12 27.61
CA VAL A 68 19.54 -2.79 27.94
C VAL A 68 18.35 -2.57 26.98
N GLY A 69 17.13 -2.54 27.52
CA GLY A 69 15.92 -2.51 26.68
C GLY A 69 15.55 -3.89 26.13
N GLU A 70 15.27 -4.00 24.83
CA GLU A 70 14.72 -5.23 24.23
C GLU A 70 15.77 -6.16 23.60
N LYS A 71 16.94 -5.63 23.23
CA LYS A 71 17.98 -6.40 22.53
C LYS A 71 18.85 -7.17 23.53
N ARG A 72 19.04 -8.48 23.26
CA ARG A 72 19.80 -9.40 24.11
C ARG A 72 21.10 -9.82 23.46
N PHE A 73 22.16 -9.87 24.25
CA PHE A 73 23.52 -10.19 23.82
C PHE A 73 24.06 -11.39 24.59
N ASP A 74 24.81 -12.24 23.92
CA ASP A 74 25.43 -13.40 24.52
C ASP A 74 26.62 -13.01 25.41
N SER A 75 27.27 -11.88 25.13
CA SER A 75 28.35 -11.33 25.93
C SER A 75 28.13 -9.87 26.33
N ILE A 76 28.65 -9.49 27.47
CA ILE A 76 28.65 -8.10 27.95
C ILE A 76 29.48 -7.20 26.99
N HIS A 77 30.52 -7.75 26.37
CA HIS A 77 31.36 -7.02 25.42
C HIS A 77 30.58 -6.59 24.18
N ASP A 78 29.75 -7.48 23.64
CA ASP A 78 28.89 -7.17 22.48
C ASP A 78 27.85 -6.12 22.82
N LEU A 79 27.27 -6.18 24.02
CA LEU A 79 26.33 -5.17 24.51
C LEU A 79 27.00 -3.80 24.67
N VAL A 80 28.20 -3.76 25.27
CA VAL A 80 28.96 -2.50 25.46
C VAL A 80 29.42 -1.95 24.09
N ALA A 81 29.91 -2.78 23.21
CA ALA A 81 30.31 -2.37 21.86
C ALA A 81 29.12 -1.77 21.09
N ASP A 82 27.96 -2.41 21.15
CA ASP A 82 26.71 -1.91 20.56
C ASP A 82 26.30 -0.56 21.15
N GLY A 83 26.37 -0.42 22.46
CA GLY A 83 26.07 0.82 23.19
C GLY A 83 27.01 1.97 22.84
N LEU A 84 28.33 1.71 22.73
CA LEU A 84 29.31 2.71 22.34
C LEU A 84 29.12 3.17 20.88
N ILE A 85 28.83 2.26 19.95
CA ILE A 85 28.50 2.61 18.57
C ILE A 85 27.27 3.52 18.55
N HIS A 86 26.26 3.16 19.32
CA HIS A 86 25.01 3.94 19.42
C HIS A 86 25.28 5.35 19.97
N PHE A 87 26.06 5.46 21.02
CA PHE A 87 26.41 6.71 21.66
C PHE A 87 27.28 7.60 20.76
N PHE A 88 28.24 7.00 20.03
CA PHE A 88 29.05 7.70 19.02
C PHE A 88 28.16 8.26 17.90
N ILE A 89 27.25 7.45 17.36
CA ILE A 89 26.33 7.87 16.30
C ILE A 89 25.44 9.01 16.84
N GLU A 90 24.91 8.90 18.07
CA GLU A 90 24.03 9.91 18.66
C GLU A 90 24.72 11.28 18.78
N LEU A 91 25.99 11.30 19.19
CA LEU A 91 26.73 12.55 19.41
C LEU A 91 27.32 13.14 18.12
N ARG A 92 27.71 12.31 17.16
CA ARG A 92 28.49 12.75 15.99
C ARG A 92 27.71 12.71 14.67
N ALA A 93 26.55 12.10 14.65
CA ALA A 93 25.77 11.96 13.39
C ALA A 93 25.39 13.31 12.79
N ALA A 94 25.04 14.29 13.62
CA ALA A 94 24.67 15.63 13.13
C ALA A 94 25.84 16.33 12.39
N ASP A 95 27.04 16.26 12.97
CA ASP A 95 28.24 16.84 12.37
C ASP A 95 28.67 16.09 11.11
N TYR A 96 28.60 14.75 11.16
CA TYR A 96 28.93 13.89 10.01
C TYR A 96 27.95 14.11 8.84
N ILE A 97 26.66 14.20 9.12
CA ILE A 97 25.61 14.51 8.12
C ILE A 97 25.87 15.89 7.49
N LYS A 98 26.23 16.88 8.32
CA LYS A 98 26.56 18.22 7.85
C LYS A 98 27.78 18.22 6.93
N THR A 99 28.81 17.43 7.28
CA THR A 99 30.03 17.27 6.45
C THR A 99 29.69 16.60 5.14
N LEU A 100 28.92 15.48 5.16
CA LEU A 100 28.48 14.77 3.97
C LEU A 100 27.60 15.64 3.04
N SER A 101 26.77 16.51 3.62
CA SER A 101 25.95 17.41 2.82
C SER A 101 26.73 18.54 2.12
N GLN A 102 27.97 18.77 2.55
CA GLN A 102 28.90 19.74 1.95
C GLN A 102 29.80 19.11 0.90
N GLU A 103 29.95 17.79 0.87
CA GLU A 103 30.71 17.08 -0.14
C GLU A 103 29.91 16.99 -1.45
N SER A 104 30.52 17.45 -2.55
CA SER A 104 29.90 17.56 -3.87
C SER A 104 29.47 16.23 -4.53
N ASN A 105 29.73 15.10 -3.90
CA ASN A 105 29.40 13.75 -4.36
C ASN A 105 28.18 13.14 -3.65
N TYR A 106 27.48 13.91 -2.79
CA TYR A 106 26.25 13.44 -2.16
C TYR A 106 25.10 13.59 -3.16
N GLU A 107 24.74 12.53 -3.86
CA GLU A 107 23.53 12.48 -4.65
C GLU A 107 22.31 12.62 -3.71
N GLU A 108 21.55 13.68 -3.86
CA GLU A 108 20.26 13.81 -3.15
C GLU A 108 19.43 12.58 -3.44
N SER A 109 19.05 11.87 -2.38
CA SER A 109 18.10 10.76 -2.53
C SER A 109 16.91 11.23 -3.36
N PRO A 110 16.44 10.47 -4.36
CA PRO A 110 15.26 10.81 -5.14
C PRO A 110 14.05 11.15 -4.26
N TYR A 111 13.98 10.57 -3.06
CA TYR A 111 12.97 10.85 -2.05
C TYR A 111 13.14 12.21 -1.36
N MET A 112 14.36 12.69 -1.18
CA MET A 112 14.62 14.05 -0.65
C MET A 112 14.17 15.12 -1.65
N ALA A 113 14.48 14.96 -2.93
CA ALA A 113 14.04 15.84 -4.01
C ALA A 113 12.50 15.86 -4.12
N TYR A 114 11.85 14.71 -3.99
CA TYR A 114 10.38 14.59 -3.97
C TYR A 114 9.76 15.31 -2.77
N ASN A 115 10.30 15.14 -1.58
CA ASN A 115 9.80 15.81 -0.36
C ASN A 115 10.04 17.32 -0.38
N MET A 116 11.14 17.81 -0.96
CA MET A 116 11.38 19.24 -1.16
C MET A 116 10.39 19.85 -2.15
N LYS A 117 10.10 19.15 -3.25
CA LYS A 117 9.11 19.56 -4.25
C LYS A 117 7.71 19.62 -3.63
N ARG A 118 7.35 18.65 -2.80
CA ARG A 118 6.10 18.55 -2.07
C ARG A 118 5.94 19.64 -0.99
N LYS A 119 7.01 19.96 -0.23
CA LYS A 119 7.02 21.11 0.72
C LYS A 119 6.80 22.44 0.01
N ARG A 120 7.30 22.62 -1.22
CA ARG A 120 7.07 23.81 -2.04
C ARG A 120 5.64 23.88 -2.56
N MET A 121 5.05 22.77 -3.01
CA MET A 121 3.65 22.71 -3.45
C MET A 121 2.66 22.93 -2.29
N GLY A 122 2.95 22.41 -1.10
CA GLY A 122 2.14 22.66 0.12
C GLY A 122 2.17 24.12 0.59
N LYS A 123 3.29 24.84 0.41
CA LYS A 123 3.39 26.26 0.77
C LYS A 123 2.66 27.19 -0.21
N SER A 124 2.51 26.81 -1.46
CA SER A 124 1.80 27.66 -2.44
C SER A 124 0.28 27.68 -2.28
N LYS A 125 -0.28 26.76 -1.48
CA LYS A 125 -1.72 26.73 -1.15
C LYS A 125 -2.09 27.46 0.16
N THR A 126 -1.11 27.99 0.92
CA THR A 126 -1.34 28.62 2.24
C THR A 126 -0.98 30.10 2.33
N GLU A 127 -0.54 30.76 1.25
CA GLU A 127 -0.30 32.22 1.26
C GLU A 127 -1.45 32.97 0.58
N GLY A 128 -2.66 32.78 1.11
CA GLY A 128 -3.86 33.52 0.73
C GLY A 128 -4.72 33.75 1.96
N ASN A 129 -4.44 34.90 2.63
CA ASN A 129 -5.35 35.60 3.54
C ASN A 129 -5.68 34.96 4.91
N VAL A 130 -4.94 35.40 5.94
CA VAL A 130 -5.32 35.24 7.35
C VAL A 130 -6.20 36.42 7.77
N ASN A 131 -7.50 36.26 7.75
CA ASN A 131 -8.40 36.98 8.66
C ASN A 131 -9.40 35.94 9.19
N GLY A 132 -9.41 35.84 10.53
CA GLY A 132 -10.12 34.83 11.26
C GLY A 132 -11.62 34.78 11.01
N ILE A 133 -12.14 33.59 11.09
CA ILE A 133 -13.50 33.25 11.58
C ILE A 133 -13.53 31.71 11.74
N ASN A 134 -14.02 31.25 12.89
CA ASN A 134 -14.34 29.85 13.15
C ASN A 134 -15.27 29.34 12.05
N HIS A 135 -14.91 28.24 11.38
CA HIS A 135 -15.83 27.51 10.55
C HIS A 135 -15.79 26.01 10.83
N GLU A 136 -16.94 25.51 11.24
CA GLU A 136 -17.37 24.16 11.08
C GLU A 136 -17.02 23.64 9.69
N ALA A 137 -16.62 22.36 9.63
CA ALA A 137 -16.31 21.66 8.39
C ALA A 137 -17.60 21.55 7.54
N THR A 138 -17.78 22.48 6.63
CA THR A 138 -18.70 22.30 5.51
C THR A 138 -17.98 21.52 4.43
N TYR A 139 -18.50 20.34 4.14
CA TYR A 139 -18.13 19.55 2.96
C TYR A 139 -18.42 20.38 1.71
N ALA A 140 -17.41 20.68 0.92
CA ALA A 140 -17.57 21.27 -0.39
C ALA A 140 -18.07 20.20 -1.36
N ASP A 141 -19.38 20.16 -1.58
CA ASP A 141 -20.01 19.55 -2.74
C ASP A 141 -19.63 20.36 -3.98
N ASP A 142 -18.79 19.83 -4.82
CA ASP A 142 -18.73 19.93 -6.28
C ASP A 142 -17.34 19.62 -6.85
N ALA A 143 -16.72 18.53 -6.43
CA ALA A 143 -15.60 17.95 -7.16
C ALA A 143 -16.15 16.79 -8.01
N GLY A 144 -16.26 16.99 -9.31
CA GLY A 144 -16.52 15.90 -10.24
C GLY A 144 -15.53 14.74 -10.05
N PRO A 145 -15.83 13.53 -10.56
CA PRO A 145 -14.98 12.36 -10.35
C PRO A 145 -13.54 12.67 -10.78
N ALA A 146 -12.57 12.29 -9.91
CA ALA A 146 -11.15 12.46 -10.16
C ALA A 146 -10.79 12.01 -11.58
N THR A 147 -10.17 12.88 -12.35
CA THR A 147 -9.83 12.64 -13.77
C THR A 147 -8.42 12.06 -13.94
N ASP A 148 -7.62 12.05 -12.86
CA ASP A 148 -6.26 11.54 -12.82
C ASP A 148 -6.10 10.56 -11.65
N PHE A 149 -5.37 9.45 -11.87
CA PHE A 149 -5.02 8.48 -10.82
C PHE A 149 -4.17 9.11 -9.68
N ASN A 150 -3.52 10.23 -9.92
CA ASN A 150 -2.79 10.99 -8.90
C ASN A 150 -3.71 11.57 -7.83
N ASP A 151 -4.96 11.88 -8.19
CA ASP A 151 -5.96 12.43 -7.28
C ASP A 151 -6.59 11.36 -6.37
N TYR A 152 -6.29 10.08 -6.61
CA TYR A 152 -6.81 8.99 -5.78
C TYR A 152 -6.15 9.01 -4.40
N GLU A 153 -6.89 9.38 -3.38
CA GLU A 153 -6.40 9.30 -2.00
C GLU A 153 -6.12 7.85 -1.62
N LYS A 154 -4.95 7.62 -1.03
CA LYS A 154 -4.55 6.31 -0.52
C LYS A 154 -3.71 6.47 0.72
N GLN A 155 -4.13 5.82 1.79
CA GLN A 155 -3.37 5.74 3.03
C GLN A 155 -2.09 4.90 2.84
N HIS A 156 -1.03 5.27 3.57
CA HIS A 156 0.17 4.47 3.65
C HIS A 156 -0.03 3.28 4.59
N ILE A 157 0.42 2.10 4.17
CA ILE A 157 0.41 0.88 5.00
C ILE A 157 1.80 0.70 5.60
N PHE A 158 2.00 1.26 6.79
CA PHE A 158 3.28 1.19 7.48
C PHE A 158 3.47 -0.10 8.26
N LYS A 159 4.66 -0.70 8.11
CA LYS A 159 5.14 -1.78 8.99
C LYS A 159 6.45 -1.36 9.64
N VAL A 160 6.62 -1.79 10.90
CA VAL A 160 7.89 -1.63 11.62
C VAL A 160 9.00 -2.35 10.85
N GLN A 161 10.11 -1.65 10.62
CA GLN A 161 11.24 -2.14 9.85
C GLN A 161 12.54 -1.95 10.63
N ASN A 162 13.41 -2.97 10.56
CA ASN A 162 14.80 -2.85 10.91
C ASN A 162 15.57 -2.47 9.65
N PHE A 163 16.18 -1.31 9.66
CA PHE A 163 16.96 -0.83 8.54
C PHE A 163 18.42 -1.23 8.72
N MET A 164 19.06 -1.70 7.66
CA MET A 164 20.48 -2.00 7.65
C MET A 164 21.23 -0.81 7.05
N GLY A 165 22.14 -0.21 7.82
CA GLY A 165 22.88 0.98 7.41
C GLY A 165 22.26 2.29 7.88
N LEU A 166 22.68 3.40 7.28
CA LEU A 166 22.23 4.74 7.62
C LEU A 166 20.93 5.07 6.89
N HIS A 167 19.86 5.36 7.62
CA HIS A 167 18.55 5.68 7.07
C HIS A 167 17.99 6.98 7.64
N TRP A 168 17.29 7.73 6.81
CA TRP A 168 16.66 8.99 7.15
C TRP A 168 15.16 8.90 6.96
N CYS A 169 14.45 9.63 7.79
CA CYS A 169 13.00 9.73 7.69
C CYS A 169 12.61 10.61 6.48
N ASP A 170 11.88 10.03 5.53
CA ASP A 170 11.42 10.76 4.33
C ASP A 170 10.48 11.93 4.67
N TYR A 171 9.85 11.91 5.86
CA TYR A 171 8.93 12.97 6.30
C TYR A 171 9.66 14.17 6.90
N CYS A 172 10.54 13.96 7.89
CA CYS A 172 11.21 15.05 8.62
C CYS A 172 12.68 15.25 8.21
N ALA A 173 13.23 14.40 7.33
CA ALA A 173 14.61 14.39 6.88
C ALA A 173 15.65 14.18 8.02
N ASN A 174 15.23 13.77 9.21
CA ASN A 174 16.13 13.45 10.32
C ASN A 174 16.51 11.96 10.28
N PHE A 175 17.66 11.66 10.86
CA PHE A 175 18.18 10.29 10.93
C PHE A 175 17.27 9.39 11.79
N MET A 176 17.10 8.14 11.36
CA MET A 176 16.33 7.12 12.09
C MET A 176 17.27 6.33 12.99
N TRP A 177 17.22 6.66 14.30
CA TRP A 177 18.09 6.11 15.31
C TRP A 177 17.68 4.70 15.75
N GLY A 178 18.66 3.91 16.15
CA GLY A 178 18.47 2.59 16.76
C GLY A 178 19.00 1.47 15.90
N LEU A 179 19.12 0.28 16.49
CA LEU A 179 19.52 -0.96 15.80
C LEU A 179 18.32 -1.83 15.45
N LEU A 180 17.23 -1.68 16.20
CA LEU A 180 15.98 -2.41 16.01
C LEU A 180 14.82 -1.43 16.00
N ALA A 181 13.85 -1.71 15.16
CA ALA A 181 12.59 -0.95 15.06
C ALA A 181 12.81 0.58 14.93
N GLN A 182 13.86 0.99 14.18
CA GLN A 182 14.25 2.40 14.01
C GLN A 182 13.13 3.25 13.43
N GLY A 183 12.24 2.65 12.68
CA GLY A 183 11.11 3.32 12.06
C GLY A 183 10.14 2.37 11.41
N VAL A 184 9.35 2.91 10.52
CA VAL A 184 8.35 2.18 9.73
C VAL A 184 8.61 2.40 8.25
N LYS A 185 8.24 1.39 7.44
CA LYS A 185 8.31 1.46 5.97
C LYS A 185 6.93 1.19 5.40
N CYS A 186 6.48 2.02 4.47
CA CYS A 186 5.27 1.76 3.73
C CYS A 186 5.47 0.56 2.81
N GLN A 187 4.52 -0.38 2.84
CA GLN A 187 4.58 -1.61 2.05
C GLN A 187 4.33 -1.36 0.57
N ASP A 188 3.60 -0.31 0.24
CA ASP A 188 3.15 -0.04 -1.13
C ASP A 188 4.06 0.91 -1.91
N CYS A 189 4.64 1.93 -1.25
CA CYS A 189 5.50 2.92 -1.91
C CYS A 189 6.95 2.92 -1.40
N GLY A 190 7.22 2.18 -0.30
CA GLY A 190 8.55 2.11 0.28
C GLY A 190 8.97 3.31 1.12
N LEU A 191 8.10 4.33 1.32
CA LEU A 191 8.35 5.49 2.15
C LEU A 191 8.76 5.06 3.56
N GLN A 192 9.86 5.63 4.06
CA GLN A 192 10.45 5.31 5.37
C GLN A 192 10.23 6.48 6.32
N ALA A 193 9.77 6.22 7.53
CA ALA A 193 9.49 7.27 8.50
C ALA A 193 9.70 6.80 9.94
N HIS A 194 9.96 7.76 10.85
CA HIS A 194 9.81 7.48 12.28
C HIS A 194 8.36 7.11 12.59
N LYS A 195 8.13 6.30 13.62
CA LYS A 195 6.75 5.95 14.05
C LYS A 195 5.87 7.18 14.28
N LYS A 196 6.36 8.22 14.97
CA LYS A 196 5.62 9.48 15.17
C LYS A 196 5.44 10.30 13.90
N CYS A 197 6.34 10.18 12.96
CA CYS A 197 6.24 10.88 11.68
C CYS A 197 5.23 10.21 10.75
N SER A 198 5.09 8.88 10.80
CA SER A 198 4.14 8.15 9.96
C SER A 198 2.68 8.53 10.22
N GLU A 199 2.35 8.96 11.44
CA GLU A 199 1.02 9.46 11.82
C GLU A 199 0.67 10.80 11.15
N LYS A 200 1.68 11.53 10.68
CA LYS A 200 1.55 12.86 10.07
C LYS A 200 1.71 12.81 8.54
N VAL A 201 2.00 11.66 7.98
CA VAL A 201 2.13 11.48 6.53
C VAL A 201 0.72 11.57 5.92
N PRO A 202 0.48 12.42 4.91
CA PRO A 202 -0.82 12.52 4.26
C PRO A 202 -1.21 11.22 3.55
N ASN A 203 -2.50 11.09 3.22
CA ASN A 203 -3.07 9.94 2.49
C ASN A 203 -2.79 10.02 0.98
N ASP A 204 -1.57 10.32 0.59
CA ASP A 204 -1.13 10.51 -0.78
C ASP A 204 -0.16 9.43 -1.25
N CYS A 205 -0.29 8.22 -0.71
CA CYS A 205 0.56 7.11 -1.09
C CYS A 205 0.58 6.90 -2.61
N MET A 206 1.79 6.87 -3.18
CA MET A 206 2.03 6.51 -4.58
C MET A 206 2.71 5.13 -4.60
N PRO A 207 1.94 4.04 -4.73
CA PRO A 207 2.47 2.69 -4.82
C PRO A 207 3.45 2.54 -5.99
N ASP A 208 4.42 1.65 -5.83
CA ASP A 208 5.38 1.31 -6.88
C ASP A 208 5.26 -0.20 -7.16
N MET A 209 5.17 -0.58 -8.43
CA MET A 209 5.01 -1.97 -8.86
C MET A 209 6.04 -2.92 -8.24
N LYS A 210 7.25 -2.44 -7.91
CA LYS A 210 8.28 -3.25 -7.24
C LYS A 210 7.88 -3.73 -5.83
N TYR A 211 6.90 -3.07 -5.19
CA TYR A 211 6.38 -3.46 -3.87
C TYR A 211 5.04 -4.20 -3.99
N VAL A 212 4.35 -4.09 -5.11
CA VAL A 212 3.09 -4.81 -5.38
C VAL A 212 3.41 -6.27 -5.66
N LYS A 213 3.15 -7.14 -4.69
CA LYS A 213 3.50 -8.57 -4.77
C LYS A 213 2.58 -9.36 -5.68
N ARG A 214 1.32 -8.93 -5.82
CA ARG A 214 0.27 -9.60 -6.60
C ARG A 214 -0.69 -8.57 -7.14
N ILE A 215 -1.17 -8.80 -8.34
CA ILE A 215 -2.25 -8.04 -8.96
C ILE A 215 -3.59 -8.66 -8.59
N PHE A 216 -3.67 -10.00 -8.71
CA PHE A 216 -4.84 -10.75 -8.27
C PHE A 216 -4.87 -10.85 -6.74
N GLY A 217 -5.96 -10.35 -6.14
CA GLY A 217 -6.09 -10.24 -4.68
C GLY A 217 -5.34 -9.04 -4.07
N GLY A 218 -4.78 -8.15 -4.89
CA GLY A 218 -4.27 -6.86 -4.47
C GLY A 218 -5.41 -5.85 -4.24
N ASP A 219 -5.16 -4.84 -3.39
CA ASP A 219 -6.10 -3.72 -3.24
C ASP A 219 -6.21 -2.93 -4.56
N LEU A 220 -7.44 -2.68 -5.02
CA LEU A 220 -7.72 -2.09 -6.32
C LEU A 220 -7.04 -0.73 -6.50
N THR A 221 -7.16 0.16 -5.52
CA THR A 221 -6.55 1.50 -5.55
C THR A 221 -5.03 1.41 -5.59
N THR A 222 -4.44 0.47 -4.84
CA THR A 222 -3.00 0.22 -4.84
C THR A 222 -2.51 -0.20 -6.23
N VAL A 223 -3.19 -1.17 -6.85
CA VAL A 223 -2.81 -1.70 -8.17
C VAL A 223 -2.93 -0.62 -9.24
N VAL A 224 -4.03 0.11 -9.28
CA VAL A 224 -4.29 1.17 -10.27
C VAL A 224 -3.26 2.29 -10.16
N LYS A 225 -2.99 2.78 -8.95
CA LYS A 225 -1.96 3.83 -8.74
C LYS A 225 -0.55 3.33 -9.09
N ALA A 226 -0.21 2.08 -8.78
CA ALA A 226 1.09 1.51 -9.14
C ALA A 226 1.26 1.36 -10.66
N GLN A 227 0.18 1.02 -11.37
CA GLN A 227 0.12 0.92 -12.83
C GLN A 227 -0.02 2.29 -13.52
N LYS A 228 -0.21 3.38 -12.76
CA LYS A 228 -0.41 4.75 -13.27
C LYS A 228 -1.55 4.83 -14.29
N SER A 229 -2.66 4.16 -14.00
CA SER A 229 -3.83 4.09 -14.86
C SER A 229 -5.12 4.35 -14.07
N LEU A 230 -6.23 4.64 -14.73
CA LEU A 230 -7.54 4.85 -14.10
C LEU A 230 -8.23 3.53 -13.73
N ILE A 231 -7.88 2.45 -14.42
CA ILE A 231 -8.44 1.11 -14.23
C ILE A 231 -7.32 0.07 -14.26
N PRO A 232 -7.49 -1.13 -13.66
CA PRO A 232 -6.46 -2.16 -13.68
C PRO A 232 -6.16 -2.66 -15.10
N LEU A 233 -4.88 -2.83 -15.44
CA LEU A 233 -4.45 -3.37 -16.74
C LEU A 233 -5.06 -4.74 -17.04
N VAL A 234 -5.24 -5.59 -16.02
CA VAL A 234 -5.90 -6.90 -16.18
C VAL A 234 -7.33 -6.75 -16.69
N VAL A 235 -8.08 -5.77 -16.16
CA VAL A 235 -9.46 -5.49 -16.59
C VAL A 235 -9.45 -4.96 -18.01
N GLU A 236 -8.60 -3.99 -18.30
CA GLU A 236 -8.48 -3.38 -19.63
C GLU A 236 -8.12 -4.41 -20.71
N LYS A 237 -7.09 -5.22 -20.47
CA LYS A 237 -6.64 -6.25 -21.44
C LYS A 237 -7.69 -7.32 -21.64
N CYS A 238 -8.29 -7.86 -20.56
CA CYS A 238 -9.33 -8.87 -20.70
C CYS A 238 -10.55 -8.35 -21.46
N VAL A 239 -11.01 -7.14 -21.14
CA VAL A 239 -12.15 -6.52 -21.85
C VAL A 239 -11.84 -6.32 -23.33
N LYS A 240 -10.66 -5.77 -23.68
CA LYS A 240 -10.25 -5.60 -25.08
C LYS A 240 -10.25 -6.91 -25.86
N GLU A 241 -9.71 -7.97 -25.26
CA GLU A 241 -9.65 -9.29 -25.91
C GLU A 241 -11.04 -9.89 -26.07
N ILE A 242 -11.92 -9.75 -25.08
CA ILE A 242 -13.31 -10.22 -25.15
C ILE A 242 -14.10 -9.44 -26.20
N GLU A 243 -13.90 -8.13 -26.30
CA GLU A 243 -14.56 -7.30 -27.33
C GLU A 243 -14.04 -7.61 -28.72
N LEU A 244 -12.78 -7.98 -28.86
CA LEU A 244 -12.17 -8.30 -30.16
C LEU A 244 -12.76 -9.59 -30.78
N ARG A 245 -13.01 -10.63 -29.98
CA ARG A 245 -13.36 -11.95 -30.52
C ARG A 245 -14.47 -12.70 -29.79
N GLY A 246 -15.03 -12.15 -28.72
CA GLY A 246 -15.98 -12.88 -27.86
C GLY A 246 -17.41 -12.38 -27.89
N LEU A 247 -17.71 -11.20 -28.43
CA LEU A 247 -19.02 -10.55 -28.27
C LEU A 247 -20.20 -11.39 -28.84
N GLU A 248 -19.95 -12.23 -29.83
CA GLU A 248 -20.97 -13.06 -30.48
C GLU A 248 -21.05 -14.49 -29.91
N MET A 249 -20.17 -14.83 -28.92
CA MET A 249 -20.15 -16.16 -28.35
C MET A 249 -21.36 -16.41 -27.46
N GLU A 250 -22.11 -17.48 -27.73
CA GLU A 250 -23.28 -17.89 -26.94
C GLU A 250 -22.89 -18.19 -25.50
N GLY A 251 -23.63 -17.61 -24.57
CA GLY A 251 -23.40 -17.78 -23.13
C GLY A 251 -22.14 -17.10 -22.60
N LEU A 252 -21.65 -16.06 -23.29
CA LEU A 252 -20.48 -15.26 -22.85
C LEU A 252 -20.60 -14.89 -21.38
N TYR A 253 -19.55 -15.10 -20.60
CA TYR A 253 -19.48 -14.99 -19.12
C TYR A 253 -20.25 -16.06 -18.34
N ARG A 254 -21.29 -16.68 -18.88
CA ARG A 254 -22.03 -17.76 -18.20
C ARG A 254 -21.26 -19.06 -18.22
N LEU A 255 -20.63 -19.36 -19.37
CA LEU A 255 -19.79 -20.54 -19.49
C LEU A 255 -18.45 -20.32 -18.75
N ALA A 256 -17.94 -21.42 -18.19
CA ALA A 256 -16.65 -21.40 -17.52
C ALA A 256 -15.53 -21.83 -18.48
N GLY A 257 -14.40 -21.13 -18.45
CA GLY A 257 -13.18 -21.59 -19.08
C GLY A 257 -12.50 -22.71 -18.27
N PHE A 258 -11.51 -23.35 -18.88
CA PHE A 258 -10.75 -24.41 -18.25
C PHE A 258 -9.95 -23.86 -17.05
N HIS A 259 -10.03 -24.54 -15.90
CA HIS A 259 -9.50 -24.05 -14.63
C HIS A 259 -7.99 -23.78 -14.69
N ASP A 260 -7.22 -24.72 -15.27
CA ASP A 260 -5.76 -24.60 -15.31
C ASP A 260 -5.30 -23.44 -16.18
N ASP A 261 -6.02 -23.16 -17.27
CA ASP A 261 -5.76 -22.00 -18.13
C ASP A 261 -6.10 -20.69 -17.44
N VAL A 262 -7.20 -20.65 -16.68
CA VAL A 262 -7.59 -19.47 -15.87
C VAL A 262 -6.51 -19.18 -14.82
N GLU A 263 -5.97 -20.20 -14.17
CA GLU A 263 -4.91 -20.07 -13.20
C GLU A 263 -3.58 -19.66 -13.86
N ALA A 264 -3.29 -20.18 -15.07
CA ALA A 264 -2.15 -19.75 -15.86
C ALA A 264 -2.22 -18.27 -16.25
N VAL A 265 -3.41 -17.78 -16.65
CA VAL A 265 -3.66 -16.35 -16.92
C VAL A 265 -3.40 -15.53 -15.66
N ARG A 266 -3.94 -15.96 -14.49
CA ARG A 266 -3.71 -15.29 -13.20
C ARG A 266 -2.23 -15.16 -12.88
N MET A 267 -1.49 -16.27 -12.96
CA MET A 267 -0.05 -16.27 -12.68
C MET A 267 0.74 -15.40 -13.65
N ALA A 268 0.35 -15.37 -14.93
CA ALA A 268 1.00 -14.52 -15.91
C ALA A 268 0.85 -13.04 -15.59
N PHE A 269 -0.36 -12.60 -15.23
CA PHE A 269 -0.59 -11.21 -14.80
C PHE A 269 0.12 -10.85 -13.50
N ASP A 270 0.17 -11.76 -12.52
CA ASP A 270 0.90 -11.54 -11.27
C ASP A 270 2.41 -11.41 -11.49
N LYS A 271 2.94 -12.06 -12.52
CA LYS A 271 4.36 -12.00 -12.90
C LYS A 271 4.71 -10.73 -13.66
N ASP A 272 3.94 -10.40 -14.70
CA ASP A 272 4.17 -9.24 -15.56
C ASP A 272 2.87 -8.84 -16.28
N ALA A 273 2.14 -7.89 -15.71
CA ALA A 273 0.86 -7.47 -16.27
C ALA A 273 0.99 -6.76 -17.63
N GLU A 274 2.07 -6.02 -17.83
CA GLU A 274 2.28 -5.23 -19.05
C GLU A 274 2.51 -6.13 -20.26
N ASN A 275 3.34 -7.17 -20.11
CA ASN A 275 3.74 -8.05 -21.19
C ASN A 275 2.93 -9.35 -21.25
N THR A 276 1.91 -9.53 -20.37
CA THR A 276 1.06 -10.72 -20.43
C THR A 276 0.32 -10.82 -21.74
N ASP A 277 0.56 -11.90 -22.47
CA ASP A 277 -0.14 -12.28 -23.68
C ASP A 277 -1.38 -13.12 -23.32
N ILE A 278 -2.57 -12.65 -23.74
CA ILE A 278 -3.86 -13.33 -23.59
C ILE A 278 -4.57 -13.50 -24.93
N SER A 279 -3.84 -13.40 -26.03
CA SER A 279 -4.35 -13.52 -27.40
C SER A 279 -4.89 -14.93 -27.70
N VAL A 280 -5.60 -15.04 -28.81
CA VAL A 280 -6.14 -16.31 -29.35
C VAL A 280 -5.06 -17.37 -29.53
N ASN A 281 -3.84 -16.96 -29.90
CA ASN A 281 -2.72 -17.89 -30.11
C ASN A 281 -2.31 -18.63 -28.83
N LYS A 282 -2.54 -18.01 -27.66
CA LYS A 282 -2.18 -18.59 -26.38
C LYS A 282 -3.37 -19.21 -25.67
N TYR A 283 -4.54 -18.59 -25.77
CA TYR A 283 -5.78 -19.05 -25.15
C TYR A 283 -6.91 -18.98 -26.18
N GLU A 284 -7.16 -20.08 -26.88
CA GLU A 284 -8.17 -20.17 -27.91
C GLU A 284 -9.57 -19.91 -27.35
N ASP A 285 -9.90 -20.53 -26.22
CA ASP A 285 -11.20 -20.36 -25.56
C ASP A 285 -11.31 -19.01 -24.84
N ILE A 286 -12.18 -18.12 -25.36
CA ILE A 286 -12.44 -16.82 -24.75
C ILE A 286 -13.07 -16.94 -23.35
N ASN A 287 -13.75 -18.07 -23.03
CA ASN A 287 -14.32 -18.28 -21.70
C ASN A 287 -13.24 -18.35 -20.61
N THR A 288 -12.01 -18.73 -20.96
CA THR A 288 -10.84 -18.64 -20.08
C THR A 288 -10.58 -17.19 -19.65
N ILE A 289 -10.59 -16.25 -20.62
CA ILE A 289 -10.37 -14.83 -20.32
C ILE A 289 -11.54 -14.24 -19.52
N CYS A 290 -12.79 -14.60 -19.88
CA CYS A 290 -13.99 -14.24 -19.12
C CYS A 290 -13.94 -14.73 -17.68
N SER A 291 -13.46 -15.96 -17.48
CA SER A 291 -13.34 -16.57 -16.16
C SER A 291 -12.22 -15.93 -15.33
N ALA A 292 -11.08 -15.60 -15.96
CA ALA A 292 -9.99 -14.88 -15.32
C ALA A 292 -10.44 -13.47 -14.87
N LEU A 293 -11.19 -12.74 -15.69
CA LEU A 293 -11.75 -11.44 -15.34
C LEU A 293 -12.72 -11.53 -14.14
N LYS A 294 -13.62 -12.53 -14.16
CA LYS A 294 -14.52 -12.78 -13.01
C LYS A 294 -13.72 -13.16 -11.76
N LEU A 295 -12.70 -13.99 -11.89
CA LEU A 295 -11.82 -14.38 -10.77
C LEU A 295 -11.13 -13.14 -10.17
N TYR A 296 -10.61 -12.23 -10.99
CA TYR A 296 -9.98 -11.00 -10.53
C TYR A 296 -10.89 -10.23 -9.58
N PHE A 297 -12.15 -9.98 -9.96
CA PHE A 297 -13.11 -9.26 -9.12
C PHE A 297 -13.52 -10.04 -7.85
N ARG A 298 -13.67 -11.36 -7.93
CA ARG A 298 -14.07 -12.18 -6.78
C ARG A 298 -13.03 -12.19 -5.67
N ILE A 299 -11.74 -12.13 -6.01
CA ILE A 299 -10.67 -12.20 -5.02
C ILE A 299 -10.15 -10.84 -4.58
N LEU A 300 -10.74 -9.74 -5.03
CA LEU A 300 -10.44 -8.42 -4.49
C LEU A 300 -10.68 -8.40 -2.98
N PRO A 301 -9.75 -7.87 -2.16
CA PRO A 301 -9.94 -7.77 -0.71
C PRO A 301 -11.17 -6.91 -0.36
N ILE A 302 -11.36 -5.81 -1.09
CA ILE A 302 -12.57 -4.98 -1.05
C ILE A 302 -13.32 -5.19 -2.37
N PRO A 303 -14.61 -5.61 -2.35
CA PRO A 303 -15.39 -5.81 -3.58
C PRO A 303 -15.45 -4.54 -4.42
N LEU A 304 -15.71 -4.67 -5.73
CA LEU A 304 -15.78 -3.51 -6.63
C LEU A 304 -16.87 -2.53 -6.16
N ILE A 305 -18.06 -3.02 -5.84
CA ILE A 305 -19.07 -2.27 -5.07
C ILE A 305 -18.77 -2.52 -3.60
N THR A 306 -18.22 -1.51 -2.91
CA THR A 306 -17.76 -1.66 -1.53
C THR A 306 -18.90 -2.01 -0.58
N CYS A 307 -18.59 -2.67 0.55
CA CYS A 307 -19.60 -3.10 1.52
C CYS A 307 -20.47 -1.95 2.06
N GLN A 308 -19.90 -0.74 2.15
CA GLN A 308 -20.67 0.45 2.58
C GLN A 308 -21.71 0.85 1.52
N VAL A 309 -21.30 0.90 0.26
CA VAL A 309 -22.20 1.21 -0.87
C VAL A 309 -23.25 0.10 -1.03
N TYR A 310 -22.83 -1.16 -0.93
CA TYR A 310 -23.73 -2.32 -0.95
C TYR A 310 -24.87 -2.19 0.06
N LYS A 311 -24.58 -1.85 1.32
CA LYS A 311 -25.61 -1.67 2.37
C LYS A 311 -26.63 -0.60 1.98
N LYS A 312 -26.18 0.56 1.51
CA LYS A 312 -27.07 1.64 1.04
C LYS A 312 -27.93 1.21 -0.16
N LEU A 313 -27.36 0.50 -1.13
CA LEU A 313 -28.09 -0.01 -2.29
C LEU A 313 -29.15 -1.05 -1.88
N MET A 314 -28.83 -1.93 -0.93
CA MET A 314 -29.76 -2.91 -0.38
C MET A 314 -30.92 -2.25 0.37
N GLU A 315 -30.69 -1.18 1.10
CA GLU A 315 -31.73 -0.39 1.76
C GLU A 315 -32.70 0.22 0.73
N ILE A 316 -32.15 0.85 -0.31
CA ILE A 316 -32.96 1.46 -1.38
C ILE A 316 -33.85 0.41 -2.08
N ILE A 317 -33.28 -0.74 -2.46
CA ILE A 317 -34.02 -1.75 -3.23
C ILE A 317 -35.07 -2.50 -2.41
N LYS A 318 -34.90 -2.57 -1.08
CA LYS A 318 -35.87 -3.18 -0.15
C LYS A 318 -37.03 -2.27 0.21
N THR A 319 -36.96 -0.98 -0.11
CA THR A 319 -38.05 -0.03 0.17
C THR A 319 -39.18 -0.23 -0.84
N GLU A 320 -40.33 -0.72 -0.36
CA GLU A 320 -41.45 -1.18 -1.20
C GLU A 320 -42.17 -0.03 -1.96
N ASP A 321 -42.20 1.17 -1.41
CA ASP A 321 -42.99 2.32 -1.93
C ASP A 321 -42.24 3.18 -2.96
N LEU A 322 -41.03 2.77 -3.41
CA LEU A 322 -40.25 3.54 -4.35
C LEU A 322 -40.57 3.20 -5.80
N SER A 323 -40.87 4.22 -6.60
CA SER A 323 -40.97 4.03 -8.05
C SER A 323 -39.63 3.61 -8.67
N PRO A 324 -39.64 2.87 -9.82
CA PRO A 324 -38.39 2.50 -10.50
C PRO A 324 -37.50 3.71 -10.87
N SER A 325 -38.10 4.87 -11.13
CA SER A 325 -37.34 6.10 -11.44
C SER A 325 -36.68 6.67 -10.20
N ASP A 326 -37.36 6.62 -9.05
CA ASP A 326 -36.83 7.11 -7.78
C ASP A 326 -35.72 6.20 -7.25
N GLN A 327 -35.89 4.87 -7.39
CA GLN A 327 -34.80 3.92 -7.10
C GLN A 327 -33.52 4.27 -7.84
N VAL A 328 -33.61 4.49 -9.16
CA VAL A 328 -32.46 4.88 -9.99
C VAL A 328 -31.85 6.21 -9.52
N GLN A 329 -32.68 7.18 -9.15
CA GLN A 329 -32.19 8.48 -8.68
C GLN A 329 -31.46 8.38 -7.34
N LEU A 330 -32.03 7.61 -6.41
CA LEU A 330 -31.45 7.40 -5.07
C LEU A 330 -30.15 6.55 -5.12
N MET A 331 -30.02 5.62 -6.06
CA MET A 331 -28.82 4.81 -6.22
C MET A 331 -27.61 5.60 -6.72
N LYS A 332 -27.81 6.78 -7.31
CA LYS A 332 -26.75 7.60 -7.87
C LYS A 332 -25.76 8.10 -6.80
N GLU A 333 -26.28 8.60 -5.68
CA GLU A 333 -25.42 9.15 -4.61
C GLU A 333 -24.52 8.08 -3.97
N PRO A 334 -25.03 6.90 -3.54
CA PRO A 334 -24.17 5.83 -3.06
C PRO A 334 -23.11 5.39 -4.08
N LEU A 335 -23.45 5.26 -5.37
CA LEU A 335 -22.48 4.86 -6.39
C LEU A 335 -21.40 5.92 -6.60
N ASN A 336 -21.73 7.20 -6.54
CA ASN A 336 -20.76 8.28 -6.61
C ASN A 336 -19.85 8.37 -5.37
N SER A 337 -20.27 7.79 -4.24
CA SER A 337 -19.44 7.69 -3.03
C SER A 337 -18.40 6.57 -3.07
N LEU A 338 -18.35 5.78 -4.14
CA LEU A 338 -17.28 4.79 -4.33
C LEU A 338 -15.91 5.45 -4.38
N PRO A 339 -14.86 4.79 -3.85
CA PRO A 339 -13.50 5.25 -4.10
C PRO A 339 -13.24 5.40 -5.61
N PRO A 340 -12.51 6.42 -6.06
CA PRO A 340 -12.38 6.74 -7.50
C PRO A 340 -11.93 5.56 -8.35
N ALA A 341 -10.97 4.74 -7.90
CA ALA A 341 -10.54 3.55 -8.63
C ALA A 341 -11.68 2.52 -8.81
N HIS A 342 -12.51 2.34 -7.78
CA HIS A 342 -13.69 1.48 -7.83
C HIS A 342 -14.75 2.03 -8.77
N PHE A 343 -15.02 3.34 -8.70
CA PHE A 343 -15.98 4.02 -9.56
C PHE A 343 -15.59 3.91 -11.04
N HIS A 344 -14.36 4.26 -11.41
CA HIS A 344 -13.91 4.20 -12.80
C HIS A 344 -13.88 2.78 -13.34
N THR A 345 -13.47 1.80 -12.52
CA THR A 345 -13.47 0.39 -12.92
C THR A 345 -14.90 -0.12 -13.10
N LEU A 346 -15.84 0.23 -12.21
CA LEU A 346 -17.27 -0.13 -12.35
C LEU A 346 -17.87 0.48 -13.61
N LYS A 347 -17.64 1.78 -13.84
CA LYS A 347 -18.10 2.48 -15.05
C LYS A 347 -17.59 1.81 -16.31
N TYR A 348 -16.29 1.48 -16.39
CA TYR A 348 -15.68 0.79 -17.52
C TYR A 348 -16.31 -0.59 -17.75
N MET A 349 -16.51 -1.37 -16.68
CA MET A 349 -17.16 -2.66 -16.75
C MET A 349 -18.62 -2.58 -17.21
N CYS A 350 -19.39 -1.62 -16.70
CA CYS A 350 -20.78 -1.42 -17.12
C CYS A 350 -20.89 -1.02 -18.58
N ALA A 351 -20.00 -0.18 -19.09
CA ALA A 351 -19.95 0.19 -20.49
C ALA A 351 -19.62 -1.03 -21.38
N HIS A 352 -18.65 -1.86 -20.97
CA HIS A 352 -18.34 -3.12 -21.64
C HIS A 352 -19.53 -4.08 -21.67
N LEU A 353 -20.18 -4.31 -20.52
CA LEU A 353 -21.33 -5.21 -20.44
C LEU A 353 -22.53 -4.68 -21.22
N GLY A 354 -22.67 -3.37 -21.37
CA GLY A 354 -23.62 -2.75 -22.31
C GLY A 354 -23.37 -3.18 -23.74
N ARG A 355 -22.10 -3.14 -24.21
CA ARG A 355 -21.72 -3.62 -25.56
C ARG A 355 -21.96 -5.12 -25.74
N VAL A 356 -21.75 -5.93 -24.69
CA VAL A 356 -22.12 -7.36 -24.73
C VAL A 356 -23.62 -7.54 -24.98
N VAL A 357 -24.48 -6.76 -24.32
CA VAL A 357 -25.94 -6.82 -24.50
C VAL A 357 -26.38 -6.38 -25.91
N GLU A 358 -25.66 -5.48 -26.57
CA GLU A 358 -25.93 -5.11 -27.97
C GLU A 358 -25.90 -6.31 -28.90
N HIS A 359 -25.12 -7.35 -28.58
CA HIS A 359 -25.01 -8.61 -29.33
C HIS A 359 -25.90 -9.74 -28.78
N LYS A 360 -26.92 -9.42 -27.96
CA LYS A 360 -27.77 -10.42 -27.28
C LYS A 360 -28.49 -11.40 -28.22
N SER A 361 -28.71 -11.02 -29.45
CA SER A 361 -29.33 -11.89 -30.45
C SER A 361 -28.46 -13.10 -30.86
N LYS A 362 -27.14 -12.99 -30.65
CA LYS A 362 -26.14 -14.04 -30.91
C LYS A 362 -25.64 -14.69 -29.61
N ASN A 363 -25.22 -13.88 -28.68
CA ASN A 363 -24.61 -14.38 -27.44
C ASN A 363 -25.65 -14.82 -26.37
N MET A 364 -26.91 -14.51 -26.54
CA MET A 364 -28.03 -14.82 -25.64
C MET A 364 -27.89 -14.21 -24.23
N MET A 365 -27.09 -13.13 -24.09
CA MET A 365 -26.83 -12.47 -22.80
C MET A 365 -27.61 -11.15 -22.72
N SER A 366 -28.66 -11.16 -21.94
CA SER A 366 -29.44 -9.96 -21.53
C SER A 366 -28.82 -9.28 -20.29
N PHE A 367 -29.28 -8.07 -19.94
CA PHE A 367 -28.91 -7.44 -18.67
C PHE A 367 -29.27 -8.31 -17.46
N GLU A 368 -30.40 -9.02 -17.50
CA GLU A 368 -30.81 -9.95 -16.45
C GLU A 368 -29.83 -11.12 -16.31
N ASN A 369 -29.46 -11.77 -17.42
CA ASN A 369 -28.50 -12.86 -17.44
C ASN A 369 -27.12 -12.42 -16.92
N LEU A 370 -26.66 -11.24 -17.34
CA LEU A 370 -25.42 -10.66 -16.85
C LEU A 370 -25.49 -10.27 -15.38
N ALA A 371 -26.63 -9.78 -14.90
CA ALA A 371 -26.83 -9.45 -13.50
C ALA A 371 -26.70 -10.69 -12.60
N ILE A 372 -27.25 -11.84 -13.02
CA ILE A 372 -27.09 -13.11 -12.28
C ILE A 372 -25.61 -13.50 -12.13
N VAL A 373 -24.80 -13.30 -13.19
CA VAL A 373 -23.37 -13.66 -13.19
C VAL A 373 -22.53 -12.65 -12.38
N PHE A 374 -22.83 -11.35 -12.55
CA PHE A 374 -21.97 -10.29 -12.02
C PHE A 374 -22.37 -9.81 -10.63
N ALA A 375 -23.60 -10.00 -10.15
CA ALA A 375 -23.98 -9.64 -8.79
C ALA A 375 -23.02 -10.28 -7.76
N PRO A 376 -22.86 -11.61 -7.67
CA PRO A 376 -21.95 -12.22 -6.72
C PRO A 376 -20.47 -12.00 -7.04
N THR A 377 -20.15 -11.43 -8.20
CA THR A 377 -18.78 -11.17 -8.63
C THR A 377 -18.32 -9.78 -8.21
N LEU A 378 -19.19 -8.77 -8.31
CA LEU A 378 -18.84 -7.37 -8.12
C LEU A 378 -19.25 -6.83 -6.74
N MET A 379 -20.17 -7.51 -6.05
CA MET A 379 -20.62 -7.14 -4.70
C MET A 379 -20.75 -8.38 -3.81
N ARG A 380 -20.57 -8.18 -2.53
CA ARG A 380 -20.80 -9.21 -1.50
C ARG A 380 -21.10 -8.57 -0.17
N SER A 381 -21.89 -9.25 0.66
CA SER A 381 -22.11 -8.88 2.04
C SER A 381 -20.89 -9.16 2.90
N ASP A 382 -20.73 -8.39 3.98
CA ASP A 382 -19.81 -8.72 5.08
C ASP A 382 -20.35 -9.85 5.98
N ASP A 383 -21.66 -10.16 5.85
CA ASP A 383 -22.33 -11.16 6.68
C ASP A 383 -21.91 -12.58 6.25
N ALA A 384 -21.45 -13.36 7.20
CA ALA A 384 -20.99 -14.72 6.97
C ALA A 384 -22.14 -15.77 6.97
N ASP A 385 -23.42 -15.36 7.15
CA ASP A 385 -24.56 -16.27 7.18
C ASP A 385 -25.00 -16.67 5.76
N PRO A 386 -24.86 -17.95 5.37
CA PRO A 386 -25.24 -18.43 4.04
C PRO A 386 -26.74 -18.26 3.73
N MET A 387 -27.62 -18.34 4.75
CA MET A 387 -29.05 -18.19 4.57
C MET A 387 -29.42 -16.73 4.25
N MET A 388 -28.80 -15.78 4.93
CA MET A 388 -28.98 -14.35 4.65
C MET A 388 -28.44 -13.99 3.26
N SER A 389 -27.33 -14.58 2.86
CA SER A 389 -26.75 -14.40 1.51
C SER A 389 -27.69 -14.90 0.42
N LEU A 390 -28.35 -16.07 0.62
CA LEU A 390 -29.32 -16.61 -0.34
C LEU A 390 -30.56 -15.71 -0.46
N MET A 391 -31.05 -15.16 0.66
CA MET A 391 -32.17 -14.21 0.66
C MET A 391 -31.83 -12.89 -0.03
N ALA A 392 -30.57 -12.44 0.11
CA ALA A 392 -30.09 -11.21 -0.51
C ALA A 392 -29.93 -11.33 -2.02
N ALA A 393 -29.68 -12.53 -2.55
CA ALA A 393 -29.30 -12.76 -3.96
C ALA A 393 -30.29 -12.16 -4.97
N LYS A 394 -31.60 -12.22 -4.71
CA LYS A 394 -32.62 -11.60 -5.60
C LYS A 394 -32.49 -10.07 -5.63
N PHE A 395 -32.23 -9.46 -4.50
CA PHE A 395 -32.03 -8.01 -4.40
C PHE A 395 -30.71 -7.59 -5.06
N GLU A 396 -29.65 -8.36 -4.85
CA GLU A 396 -28.35 -8.16 -5.51
C GLU A 396 -28.45 -8.23 -7.03
N GLN A 397 -29.17 -9.23 -7.55
CA GLN A 397 -29.45 -9.35 -8.98
C GLN A 397 -30.23 -8.13 -9.50
N LYS A 398 -31.24 -7.68 -8.75
CA LYS A 398 -32.03 -6.50 -9.13
C LYS A 398 -31.21 -5.22 -9.12
N ILE A 399 -30.35 -5.03 -8.10
CA ILE A 399 -29.41 -3.90 -8.05
C ILE A 399 -28.51 -3.93 -9.29
N MET A 400 -27.89 -5.08 -9.58
CA MET A 400 -26.97 -5.21 -10.71
C MET A 400 -27.68 -4.99 -12.05
N GLU A 401 -28.88 -5.49 -12.25
CA GLU A 401 -29.68 -5.25 -13.44
C GLU A 401 -29.94 -3.75 -13.66
N ILE A 402 -30.30 -3.01 -12.58
CA ILE A 402 -30.52 -1.56 -12.65
C ILE A 402 -29.21 -0.86 -12.96
N VAL A 403 -28.11 -1.22 -12.27
CA VAL A 403 -26.79 -0.62 -12.51
C VAL A 403 -26.36 -0.81 -13.96
N LEU A 404 -26.46 -2.02 -14.51
CA LEU A 404 -26.07 -2.31 -15.89
C LEU A 404 -26.99 -1.62 -16.92
N SER A 405 -28.30 -1.72 -16.75
CA SER A 405 -29.26 -1.16 -17.73
C SER A 405 -29.32 0.37 -17.70
N LYS A 406 -28.96 1.01 -16.59
CA LYS A 406 -29.03 2.47 -16.39
C LYS A 406 -27.64 3.09 -16.14
N HIS A 407 -26.56 2.38 -16.48
CA HIS A 407 -25.18 2.82 -16.18
C HIS A 407 -24.87 4.23 -16.67
N ILE A 408 -25.32 4.63 -17.86
CA ILE A 408 -25.10 5.98 -18.38
C ILE A 408 -25.76 7.05 -17.49
N LYS A 409 -26.96 6.75 -16.94
CA LYS A 409 -27.66 7.67 -16.05
C LYS A 409 -27.04 7.71 -14.65
N LEU A 410 -26.53 6.59 -14.17
CA LEU A 410 -25.98 6.42 -12.82
C LEU A 410 -24.51 6.85 -12.74
N LEU A 411 -23.70 6.50 -13.73
CA LEU A 411 -22.24 6.65 -13.70
C LEU A 411 -21.72 7.69 -14.73
N GLY A 412 -22.61 8.23 -15.54
CA GLY A 412 -22.26 9.16 -16.62
C GLY A 412 -21.69 8.48 -17.85
N LYS A 413 -21.53 9.26 -18.92
CA LYS A 413 -20.90 8.78 -20.17
C LYS A 413 -19.41 8.56 -20.02
#